data_c62daf5a2285b6361c38a55c89dc029e
#
_entry.id   c62daf5a2285b6361c38a55c89dc029e
#
_cell.length_a   1.000
_cell.length_b   1.000
_cell.length_c   1.000
_cell.angle_alpha   90.00
_cell.angle_beta   90.00
_cell.angle_gamma   90.00
#
_symmetry.space_group_name_H-M   'P 1'
#
loop_
_entity.id
_entity.type
_entity.pdbx_description
1 polymer ?
#
loop_
_entity_poly.entity_id
_entity_poly.type
_entity_poly.pdbx_seq_one_letter_code
_entity_poly.pdbx_strand_id
1 'polypeptide(L)'
;MIDVDLARRLADSGLRWHPATGDRFVIDTVGFAEDVFTLSEMTIEAHEHPTGTVLGFNGTTEWALDSVAADDSLWLPREDQLRLLLSRAFRSLTRAGTGDSEVRVVIDGDERVFTAADAEDAYAQALLAYIAASVTLDDPDVASDTDGTAVSDASTPSP
;
A
#
# COMPACT_ATOMS: atom_id res chain seq x y z
N MET A 1 -12.27 7.27 -6.28
CA MET A 1 -10.93 7.72 -5.79
C MET A 1 -10.64 6.98 -4.51
N ILE A 2 -9.39 6.52 -4.31
CA ILE A 2 -9.03 5.77 -3.10
C ILE A 2 -9.41 6.54 -1.83
N ASP A 3 -9.88 5.81 -0.84
CA ASP A 3 -10.13 6.35 0.51
C ASP A 3 -8.80 6.76 1.18
N VAL A 4 -8.80 7.91 1.87
CA VAL A 4 -7.58 8.48 2.48
C VAL A 4 -7.03 7.57 3.58
N ASP A 5 -7.89 6.90 4.35
CA ASP A 5 -7.45 5.96 5.39
C ASP A 5 -6.82 4.70 4.79
N LEU A 6 -7.33 4.21 3.65
CA LEU A 6 -6.70 3.11 2.91
C LEU A 6 -5.34 3.52 2.35
N ALA A 7 -5.23 4.74 1.80
CA ALA A 7 -3.96 5.27 1.32
C ALA A 7 -2.93 5.39 2.46
N ARG A 8 -3.36 5.86 3.65
CA ARG A 8 -2.50 5.93 4.84
C ARG A 8 -2.03 4.55 5.29
N ARG A 9 -2.92 3.57 5.33
CA ARG A 9 -2.56 2.19 5.66
C ARG A 9 -1.56 1.58 4.69
N LEU A 10 -1.65 1.90 3.40
CA LEU A 10 -0.66 1.49 2.40
C LEU A 10 0.72 2.11 2.68
N ALA A 11 0.78 3.41 2.99
CA ALA A 11 2.01 4.10 3.38
C ALA A 11 2.62 3.48 4.65
N ASP A 12 1.81 3.25 5.68
CA ASP A 12 2.21 2.61 6.94
C ASP A 12 2.72 1.18 6.75
N SER A 13 2.20 0.47 5.75
CA SER A 13 2.67 -0.89 5.38
C SER A 13 3.98 -0.90 4.59
N GLY A 14 4.60 0.27 4.38
CA GLY A 14 5.89 0.43 3.72
C GLY A 14 5.81 0.75 2.22
N LEU A 15 4.62 0.99 1.68
CA LEU A 15 4.49 1.47 0.30
C LEU A 15 5.14 2.86 0.17
N ARG A 16 6.16 2.97 -0.67
CA ARG A 16 6.87 4.22 -0.92
C ARG A 16 6.33 4.93 -2.15
N TRP A 17 6.09 6.22 -2.02
CA TRP A 17 5.74 7.08 -3.13
C TRP A 17 6.99 7.58 -3.85
N HIS A 18 6.99 7.45 -5.17
CA HIS A 18 7.95 8.09 -6.07
C HIS A 18 7.17 9.07 -6.93
N PRO A 19 7.19 10.37 -6.57
CA PRO A 19 6.35 11.37 -7.23
C PRO A 19 6.54 11.43 -8.75
N ALA A 20 5.44 11.37 -9.48
CA ALA A 20 5.40 11.48 -10.94
C ALA A 20 4.24 12.37 -11.38
N THR A 21 4.41 13.03 -12.53
CA THR A 21 3.37 13.86 -13.12
C THR A 21 2.05 13.11 -13.24
N GLY A 22 0.96 13.74 -12.80
CA GLY A 22 -0.38 13.15 -12.75
C GLY A 22 -0.70 12.39 -11.47
N ASP A 23 0.25 12.28 -10.53
CA ASP A 23 -0.04 11.69 -9.23
C ASP A 23 -0.91 12.61 -8.39
N ARG A 24 -1.81 12.01 -7.61
CA ARG A 24 -2.67 12.71 -6.67
C ARG A 24 -2.16 12.51 -5.26
N PHE A 25 -2.25 13.54 -4.45
CA PHE A 25 -1.83 13.50 -3.05
C PHE A 25 -2.65 14.50 -2.21
N VAL A 26 -2.63 14.30 -0.91
CA VAL A 26 -3.09 15.27 0.08
C VAL A 26 -1.92 15.69 0.95
N ILE A 27 -1.96 16.93 1.45
CA ILE A 27 -0.96 17.41 2.42
C ILE A 27 -1.48 17.08 3.81
N ASP A 28 -0.74 16.24 4.54
CA ASP A 28 -1.13 15.75 5.86
C ASP A 28 -0.84 16.78 6.98
N THR A 29 -1.22 18.04 6.69
CA THR A 29 -1.04 19.17 7.62
C THR A 29 -2.39 19.80 7.93
N VAL A 30 -2.54 20.29 9.17
CA VAL A 30 -3.76 20.96 9.62
C VAL A 30 -4.13 22.12 8.69
N GLY A 31 -5.32 22.06 8.08
CA GLY A 31 -5.86 23.06 7.16
C GLY A 31 -5.88 22.66 5.68
N PHE A 32 -5.22 21.57 5.29
CA PHE A 32 -5.17 21.09 3.90
C PHE A 32 -5.54 19.62 3.74
N ALA A 33 -5.91 18.92 4.81
CA ALA A 33 -6.18 17.48 4.79
C ALA A 33 -7.35 17.04 3.89
N GLU A 34 -8.20 17.97 3.46
CA GLU A 34 -9.33 17.69 2.57
C GLU A 34 -9.04 18.08 1.10
N ASP A 35 -7.94 18.80 0.85
CA ASP A 35 -7.61 19.26 -0.49
C ASP A 35 -6.76 18.23 -1.23
N VAL A 36 -7.27 17.76 -2.38
CA VAL A 36 -6.54 16.83 -3.25
C VAL A 36 -5.76 17.61 -4.29
N PHE A 37 -4.47 17.45 -4.29
CA PHE A 37 -3.55 18.04 -5.26
C PHE A 37 -3.16 17.04 -6.34
N THR A 38 -2.82 17.56 -7.53
CA THR A 38 -2.28 16.73 -8.62
C THR A 38 -0.92 17.28 -9.01
N LEU A 39 0.08 16.40 -9.02
CA LEU A 39 1.43 16.74 -9.47
C LEU A 39 1.41 17.12 -10.95
N SER A 40 2.01 18.25 -11.31
CA SER A 40 2.01 18.78 -12.67
C SER A 40 3.30 19.54 -12.91
N GLU A 41 3.96 19.29 -14.02
CA GLU A 41 5.19 20.01 -14.44
C GLU A 41 5.00 21.53 -14.57
N MET A 42 3.76 21.99 -14.67
CA MET A 42 3.45 23.42 -14.82
C MET A 42 3.11 24.14 -13.51
N THR A 43 2.66 23.39 -12.48
CA THR A 43 2.11 24.01 -11.27
C THR A 43 2.71 23.44 -9.99
N ILE A 44 2.92 22.12 -9.92
CA ILE A 44 3.52 21.45 -8.78
C ILE A 44 4.58 20.49 -9.31
N GLU A 45 5.82 20.72 -8.98
CA GLU A 45 6.97 19.92 -9.43
C GLU A 45 7.63 19.20 -8.27
N ALA A 46 8.14 17.98 -8.53
CA ALA A 46 8.96 17.25 -7.58
C ALA A 46 10.44 17.56 -7.82
N HIS A 47 11.12 18.00 -6.79
CA HIS A 47 12.57 18.29 -6.81
C HIS A 47 13.30 17.34 -5.87
N GLU A 48 14.24 16.57 -6.44
CA GLU A 48 15.09 15.65 -5.67
C GLU A 48 16.23 16.41 -5.00
N HIS A 49 16.39 16.23 -3.69
CA HIS A 49 17.48 16.75 -2.89
C HIS A 49 18.17 15.62 -2.12
N PRO A 50 19.43 15.79 -1.69
CA PRO A 50 20.12 14.78 -0.87
C PRO A 50 19.41 14.42 0.43
N THR A 51 18.53 15.30 0.91
CA THR A 51 17.75 15.15 2.16
C THR A 51 16.32 14.63 1.93
N GLY A 52 15.92 14.40 0.68
CA GLY A 52 14.57 13.92 0.32
C GLY A 52 13.95 14.70 -0.83
N THR A 53 12.76 14.28 -1.24
CA THR A 53 11.99 14.93 -2.32
C THR A 53 11.16 16.07 -1.76
N VAL A 54 11.19 17.22 -2.43
CA VAL A 54 10.40 18.42 -2.12
C VAL A 54 9.44 18.71 -3.26
N LEU A 55 8.17 19.00 -2.94
CA LEU A 55 7.16 19.43 -3.91
C LEU A 55 7.12 20.95 -3.94
N GLY A 56 7.56 21.52 -5.05
CA GLY A 56 7.55 22.97 -5.30
C GLY A 56 6.25 23.39 -5.99
N PHE A 57 5.62 24.47 -5.51
CA PHE A 57 4.39 25.02 -6.06
C PHE A 57 4.70 26.26 -6.90
N ASN A 58 4.60 26.14 -8.21
CA ASN A 58 4.88 27.21 -9.17
C ASN A 58 3.59 28.02 -9.49
N GLY A 59 3.00 28.69 -8.52
CA GLY A 59 1.78 29.46 -8.69
C GLY A 59 1.98 30.94 -8.38
N THR A 60 1.29 31.82 -9.13
CA THR A 60 1.25 33.29 -8.87
C THR A 60 0.26 33.70 -7.78
N THR A 61 -0.37 32.74 -7.11
CA THR A 61 -1.26 32.96 -5.97
C THR A 61 -0.48 32.88 -4.68
N GLU A 62 -0.82 33.75 -3.73
CA GLU A 62 -0.28 33.79 -2.36
C GLU A 62 -0.65 32.51 -1.59
N TRP A 63 -0.04 31.39 -1.96
CA TRP A 63 -0.16 30.15 -1.20
C TRP A 63 0.79 30.23 0.00
N ALA A 64 0.29 29.85 1.16
CA ALA A 64 1.08 29.81 2.39
C ALA A 64 2.21 28.76 2.38
N LEU A 65 2.33 28.01 1.28
CA LEU A 65 3.30 26.93 1.09
C LEU A 65 4.04 27.12 -0.23
N ASP A 66 5.30 27.52 -0.17
CA ASP A 66 6.18 27.55 -1.34
C ASP A 66 6.67 26.15 -1.72
N SER A 67 6.73 25.23 -0.75
CA SER A 67 7.14 23.83 -0.95
C SER A 67 6.70 22.96 0.22
N VAL A 68 6.47 21.67 -0.04
CA VAL A 68 6.14 20.64 0.95
C VAL A 68 7.04 19.44 0.74
N ALA A 69 7.59 18.88 1.82
CA ALA A 69 8.31 17.63 1.71
C ALA A 69 7.35 16.50 1.28
N ALA A 70 7.81 15.60 0.42
CA ALA A 70 6.98 14.48 -0.01
C ALA A 70 6.58 13.59 1.18
N ASP A 71 7.41 13.54 2.23
CA ASP A 71 7.13 12.82 3.47
C ASP A 71 5.99 13.45 4.30
N ASP A 72 5.69 14.75 4.09
CA ASP A 72 4.55 15.45 4.70
C ASP A 72 3.28 15.35 3.83
N SER A 73 3.34 14.55 2.76
CA SER A 73 2.27 14.36 1.81
C SER A 73 1.86 12.89 1.74
N LEU A 74 0.58 12.63 1.65
CA LEU A 74 0.04 11.29 1.48
C LEU A 74 -0.34 11.07 0.01
N TRP A 75 0.32 10.14 -0.64
CA TRP A 75 0.01 9.72 -1.99
C TRP A 75 -1.37 9.05 -2.07
N LEU A 76 -2.17 9.44 -3.04
CA LEU A 76 -3.46 8.83 -3.37
C LEU A 76 -3.33 8.08 -4.69
N PRO A 77 -2.86 6.82 -4.69
CA PRO A 77 -2.64 6.07 -5.91
C PRO A 77 -3.93 5.87 -6.70
N ARG A 78 -3.83 5.99 -8.03
CA ARG A 78 -4.91 5.71 -8.97
C ARG A 78 -5.08 4.20 -9.20
N GLU A 79 -6.20 3.82 -9.78
CA GLU A 79 -6.51 2.43 -10.12
C GLU A 79 -5.39 1.76 -10.93
N ASP A 80 -4.88 2.43 -11.97
CA ASP A 80 -3.82 1.93 -12.83
C ASP A 80 -2.52 1.66 -12.07
N GLN A 81 -2.19 2.52 -11.12
CA GLN A 81 -1.00 2.40 -10.29
C GLN A 81 -1.14 1.25 -9.27
N LEU A 82 -2.27 1.15 -8.59
CA LEU A 82 -2.57 0.05 -7.66
C LEU A 82 -2.52 -1.32 -8.38
N ARG A 83 -3.08 -1.38 -9.59
CA ARG A 83 -3.02 -2.57 -10.43
C ARG A 83 -1.59 -2.94 -10.81
N LEU A 84 -0.75 -1.96 -11.17
CA LEU A 84 0.67 -2.18 -11.47
C LEU A 84 1.43 -2.72 -10.25
N LEU A 85 1.15 -2.20 -9.05
CA LEU A 85 1.75 -2.66 -7.80
C LEU A 85 1.38 -4.11 -7.48
N LEU A 86 0.14 -4.54 -7.72
CA LEU A 86 -0.28 -5.93 -7.59
C LEU A 86 0.41 -6.85 -8.62
N SER A 87 0.84 -6.30 -9.77
CA SER A 87 1.63 -7.01 -10.77
C SER A 87 1.09 -8.42 -11.09
N ARG A 88 1.87 -9.46 -10.81
CA ARG A 88 1.52 -10.85 -11.10
C ARG A 88 0.43 -11.43 -10.21
N ALA A 89 0.18 -10.84 -9.05
CA ALA A 89 -0.89 -11.26 -8.15
C ALA A 89 -2.27 -10.95 -8.74
N PHE A 90 -2.42 -9.86 -9.48
CA PHE A 90 -3.69 -9.45 -10.09
C PHE A 90 -4.22 -10.48 -11.08
N ARG A 91 -5.55 -10.74 -11.05
CA ARG A 91 -6.25 -11.62 -11.98
C ARG A 91 -7.35 -10.90 -12.76
N SER A 92 -8.26 -10.24 -12.04
CA SER A 92 -9.37 -9.53 -12.69
C SER A 92 -9.94 -8.44 -11.80
N LEU A 93 -10.53 -7.43 -12.46
CA LEU A 93 -11.49 -6.50 -11.88
C LEU A 93 -12.85 -6.80 -12.52
N THR A 94 -13.87 -7.01 -11.72
CA THR A 94 -15.25 -7.22 -12.15
C THR A 94 -16.20 -6.35 -11.35
N ARG A 95 -17.40 -6.16 -11.84
CA ARG A 95 -18.46 -5.50 -11.10
C ARG A 95 -19.45 -6.54 -10.58
N ALA A 96 -19.63 -6.57 -9.27
CA ALA A 96 -20.62 -7.44 -8.63
C ALA A 96 -22.05 -7.04 -9.01
N GLY A 97 -22.99 -7.95 -8.81
CA GLY A 97 -24.41 -7.67 -9.03
C GLY A 97 -24.98 -6.58 -8.13
N THR A 98 -24.34 -6.27 -7.00
CA THR A 98 -24.63 -5.16 -6.09
C THR A 98 -24.18 -3.81 -6.64
N GLY A 99 -23.33 -3.79 -7.68
CA GLY A 99 -22.73 -2.58 -8.23
C GLY A 99 -21.32 -2.28 -7.69
N ASP A 100 -20.86 -3.06 -6.70
CA ASP A 100 -19.52 -2.94 -6.13
C ASP A 100 -18.44 -3.46 -7.11
N SER A 101 -17.23 -3.01 -6.91
CA SER A 101 -16.05 -3.47 -7.62
C SER A 101 -15.42 -4.66 -6.89
N GLU A 102 -15.13 -5.74 -7.62
CA GLU A 102 -14.46 -6.92 -7.10
C GLU A 102 -13.09 -7.06 -7.76
N VAL A 103 -12.02 -7.00 -6.96
CA VAL A 103 -10.64 -7.27 -7.38
C VAL A 103 -10.25 -8.67 -6.93
N ARG A 104 -9.85 -9.50 -7.89
CA ARG A 104 -9.41 -10.87 -7.69
C ARG A 104 -7.90 -10.95 -7.82
N VAL A 105 -7.26 -11.55 -6.82
CA VAL A 105 -5.80 -11.71 -6.76
C VAL A 105 -5.44 -13.12 -6.33
N VAL A 106 -4.19 -13.54 -6.60
CA VAL A 106 -3.61 -14.78 -6.04
C VAL A 106 -2.47 -14.39 -5.11
N ILE A 107 -2.58 -14.79 -3.85
CA ILE A 107 -1.60 -14.56 -2.79
C ILE A 107 -1.24 -15.91 -2.18
N ASP A 108 0.04 -16.28 -2.17
CA ASP A 108 0.56 -17.56 -1.65
C ASP A 108 -0.07 -18.80 -2.30
N GLY A 109 -0.50 -18.66 -3.57
CA GLY A 109 -1.17 -19.71 -4.33
C GLY A 109 -2.69 -19.74 -4.17
N ASP A 110 -3.25 -19.00 -3.23
CA ASP A 110 -4.68 -18.92 -2.96
C ASP A 110 -5.33 -17.74 -3.67
N GLU A 111 -6.47 -17.98 -4.29
CA GLU A 111 -7.29 -16.92 -4.87
C GLU A 111 -8.08 -16.20 -3.79
N ARG A 112 -7.97 -14.87 -3.76
CA ARG A 112 -8.71 -14.00 -2.83
C ARG A 112 -9.47 -12.93 -3.61
N VAL A 113 -10.63 -12.53 -3.08
CA VAL A 113 -11.50 -11.50 -3.67
C VAL A 113 -11.68 -10.38 -2.66
N PHE A 114 -11.49 -9.15 -3.12
CA PHE A 114 -11.70 -7.94 -2.33
C PHE A 114 -12.77 -7.09 -3.00
N THR A 115 -13.75 -6.65 -2.22
CA THR A 115 -14.93 -5.95 -2.72
C THR A 115 -15.07 -4.60 -2.04
N ALA A 116 -15.29 -3.55 -2.84
CA ALA A 116 -15.56 -2.22 -2.35
C ALA A 116 -16.45 -1.45 -3.36
N ALA A 117 -17.04 -0.35 -2.91
CA ALA A 117 -17.85 0.51 -3.78
C ALA A 117 -17.03 1.08 -4.94
N ASP A 118 -15.82 1.55 -4.65
CA ASP A 118 -14.86 2.04 -5.63
C ASP A 118 -13.81 0.99 -5.98
N ALA A 119 -13.36 0.99 -7.24
CA ALA A 119 -12.34 0.05 -7.70
C ALA A 119 -11.00 0.28 -7.00
N GLU A 120 -10.59 1.54 -6.80
CA GLU A 120 -9.37 1.90 -6.10
C GLU A 120 -9.32 1.32 -4.68
N ASP A 121 -10.45 1.34 -3.96
CA ASP A 121 -10.53 0.78 -2.60
C ASP A 121 -10.42 -0.74 -2.60
N ALA A 122 -11.04 -1.42 -3.56
CA ALA A 122 -10.90 -2.86 -3.72
C ALA A 122 -9.45 -3.26 -4.05
N TYR A 123 -8.79 -2.50 -4.93
CA TYR A 123 -7.37 -2.69 -5.23
C TYR A 123 -6.48 -2.42 -4.03
N ALA A 124 -6.75 -1.36 -3.25
CA ALA A 124 -5.97 -1.01 -2.06
C ALA A 124 -6.05 -2.10 -0.99
N GLN A 125 -7.24 -2.65 -0.74
CA GLN A 125 -7.43 -3.78 0.17
C GLN A 125 -6.65 -5.03 -0.28
N ALA A 126 -6.69 -5.35 -1.58
CA ALA A 126 -5.94 -6.45 -2.16
C ALA A 126 -4.42 -6.25 -2.02
N LEU A 127 -3.94 -5.02 -2.24
CA LEU A 127 -2.52 -4.67 -2.12
C LEU A 127 -2.04 -4.76 -0.66
N LEU A 128 -2.83 -4.29 0.30
CA LEU A 128 -2.52 -4.45 1.72
C LEU A 128 -2.38 -5.92 2.12
N ALA A 129 -3.28 -6.79 1.65
CA ALA A 129 -3.20 -8.22 1.90
C ALA A 129 -1.97 -8.86 1.23
N TYR A 130 -1.60 -8.40 0.03
CA TYR A 130 -0.41 -8.86 -0.68
C TYR A 130 0.88 -8.46 0.04
N ILE A 131 0.99 -7.19 0.50
CA ILE A 131 2.14 -6.72 1.28
C ILE A 131 2.27 -7.51 2.58
N ALA A 132 1.17 -7.70 3.32
CA ALA A 132 1.19 -8.45 4.58
C ALA A 132 1.66 -9.90 4.39
N ALA A 133 1.25 -10.57 3.32
CA ALA A 133 1.72 -11.91 3.01
C ALA A 133 3.21 -11.94 2.63
N SER A 134 3.69 -10.93 1.90
CA SER A 134 5.10 -10.85 1.52
C SER A 134 6.03 -10.64 2.72
N VAL A 135 5.60 -9.89 3.73
CA VAL A 135 6.38 -9.65 4.97
C VAL A 135 6.47 -10.92 5.81
N THR A 136 5.43 -11.74 5.87
CA THR A 136 5.46 -13.00 6.64
C THR A 136 6.40 -14.07 6.06
N LEU A 137 6.74 -13.98 4.78
CA LEU A 137 7.70 -14.89 4.15
C LEU A 137 9.16 -14.53 4.43
N ASP A 138 9.44 -13.28 4.81
CA ASP A 138 10.80 -12.80 5.13
C ASP A 138 11.16 -12.97 6.61
N ASP A 139 10.27 -13.48 7.47
CA ASP A 139 10.55 -13.74 8.89
C ASP A 139 10.94 -15.22 9.10
N PRO A 140 12.25 -15.56 9.24
CA PRO A 140 12.72 -16.94 9.35
C PRO A 140 12.45 -17.57 10.73
N ASP A 141 11.82 -16.89 11.68
CA ASP A 141 11.74 -17.31 13.09
C ASP A 141 10.47 -18.12 13.44
N VAL A 142 9.59 -18.46 12.48
CA VAL A 142 8.35 -19.21 12.76
C VAL A 142 8.47 -20.72 12.47
N ALA A 143 9.63 -21.21 12.05
CA ALA A 143 9.84 -22.61 11.62
C ALA A 143 10.56 -23.51 12.62
N SER A 144 10.46 -23.29 13.94
CA SER A 144 11.17 -24.15 14.91
C SER A 144 10.44 -24.36 16.22
N ASP A 145 9.24 -24.98 16.14
CA ASP A 145 8.69 -25.61 17.36
C ASP A 145 7.76 -26.78 17.03
N THR A 146 8.35 -27.82 16.38
CA THR A 146 7.70 -29.12 16.33
C THR A 146 8.80 -30.19 16.21
N ASP A 147 9.50 -30.44 17.30
CA ASP A 147 10.16 -31.74 17.44
C ASP A 147 10.25 -32.17 18.90
N GLY A 148 9.49 -33.20 19.19
CA GLY A 148 10.01 -34.46 19.62
C GLY A 148 10.17 -34.65 21.10
N THR A 149 9.09 -34.87 21.82
CA THR A 149 9.15 -35.67 23.06
C THR A 149 9.08 -37.15 22.69
N ALA A 150 10.21 -37.76 22.45
CA ALA A 150 10.33 -39.21 22.45
C ALA A 150 10.65 -39.67 23.88
N VAL A 151 9.67 -40.20 24.53
CA VAL A 151 9.82 -40.94 25.78
C VAL A 151 10.36 -42.33 25.46
N SER A 152 11.59 -42.58 25.83
CA SER A 152 12.15 -43.92 25.80
C SER A 152 12.04 -44.54 27.19
N ASP A 153 11.06 -45.40 27.34
CA ASP A 153 10.97 -46.32 28.49
C ASP A 153 11.78 -47.58 28.16
N ALA A 154 12.79 -47.81 28.94
CA ALA A 154 13.54 -49.09 28.91
C ALA A 154 13.59 -49.66 30.33
N SER A 155 12.62 -50.47 30.65
CA SER A 155 12.71 -51.39 31.77
C SER A 155 13.60 -52.54 31.47
N THR A 156 14.55 -52.78 32.36
CA THR A 156 15.29 -54.04 32.47
C THR A 156 14.94 -54.68 33.80
N PRO A 157 14.62 -55.98 33.82
CA PRO A 157 14.82 -56.77 35.06
C PRO A 157 15.91 -57.77 34.89
N SER A 158 16.75 -57.83 35.92
CA SER A 158 17.63 -58.97 36.18
C SER A 158 16.95 -60.14 36.92
N PRO A 159 17.61 -61.27 36.89
CA PRO A 159 17.80 -61.98 38.16
C PRO A 159 19.22 -61.94 38.62
#